data_5b0834ad0527c9970b62b827f76e8155
#
_entry.id   5b0834ad0527c9970b62b827f76e8155
#
_cell.length_a   1.000
_cell.length_b   1.000
_cell.length_c   1.000
_cell.angle_alpha   90.00
_cell.angle_beta   90.00
_cell.angle_gamma   90.00
#
_symmetry.space_group_name_H-M   'P 1'
#
loop_
_entity.id
_entity.type
_entity.pdbx_description
1 polymer ?
#
loop_
_entity_poly.entity_id
_entity_poly.type
_entity_poly.pdbx_seq_one_letter_code
_entity_poly.pdbx_strand_id
1 'polypeptide(L)'
;MNIEHIMTSLAAKHPGESEYLQAVHEVLLSIEEVYNQHPEFEKAKLIERLVEPDRIITFKVPWVDDNGEIQVNLGYRVQFNNAIGPYKGGIRFHASVNLSILKFLGFEQTFKNALTTLPMGGGKGGSDFSPRGKSDAEIMRFCQAFMLELWRHLGPDTDVPAGDIGVGGREVGYMFGMYKKLTHEHTGTFTGKGLEFGGSLVRPEATGYGGLYFVKQMLATKGIDIAGKRIAISGFGNVAWGAASKATQLGAKVVTISGPDGYVYDPDGISGEKIDYMLELRASGEDIVAPYAEKYGVQFFPGKRPWEQKVDIALPCATQNELDEEDAKRLIENGVICVGEISNMGCRPEAIDLFIKHRIMYGPGKAVNAGGVATSGLEMTQNAMHISWSAEEVDQRLHQIMSDIHTQCVKXXXXTEADGYINYMKGANIAGFMKVAKAMMAQGVI
;
A
#
# COMPACT_ATOMS: atom_id res chain seq x y z
N MET A 1 -12.37 -18.15 -20.09
CA MET A 1 -11.92 -18.64 -18.77
C MET A 1 -13.13 -19.13 -17.97
N ASN A 2 -13.01 -20.29 -17.37
CA ASN A 2 -14.08 -20.83 -16.54
C ASN A 2 -13.74 -20.57 -15.07
N ILE A 3 -14.15 -19.40 -14.58
CA ILE A 3 -13.78 -18.97 -13.24
C ILE A 3 -14.34 -19.92 -12.16
N GLU A 4 -15.58 -20.37 -12.34
CA GLU A 4 -16.19 -21.26 -11.36
C GLU A 4 -15.40 -22.55 -11.20
N HIS A 5 -14.97 -23.13 -12.31
CA HIS A 5 -14.18 -24.35 -12.27
C HIS A 5 -12.83 -24.13 -11.61
N ILE A 6 -12.18 -23.02 -11.98
CA ILE A 6 -10.87 -22.67 -11.38
C ILE A 6 -11.03 -22.51 -9.86
N MET A 7 -12.06 -21.81 -9.42
CA MET A 7 -12.24 -21.57 -7.99
C MET A 7 -12.59 -22.83 -7.23
N THR A 8 -13.40 -23.71 -7.83
CA THR A 8 -13.73 -24.99 -7.19
C THR A 8 -12.48 -25.84 -7.00
N SER A 9 -11.66 -25.90 -8.04
CA SER A 9 -10.42 -26.66 -7.99
C SER A 9 -9.44 -26.07 -6.95
N LEU A 10 -9.32 -24.75 -6.93
CA LEU A 10 -8.40 -24.09 -6.01
C LEU A 10 -8.87 -24.27 -4.55
N ALA A 11 -10.17 -24.17 -4.33
CA ALA A 11 -10.73 -24.36 -2.98
C ALA A 11 -10.49 -25.78 -2.47
N ALA A 12 -10.56 -26.77 -3.36
CA ALA A 12 -10.28 -28.14 -2.97
C ALA A 12 -8.84 -28.34 -2.56
N LYS A 13 -7.92 -27.65 -3.21
CA LYS A 13 -6.49 -27.73 -2.87
C LYS A 13 -6.15 -26.95 -1.60
N HIS A 14 -6.88 -25.88 -1.30
CA HIS A 14 -6.55 -24.98 -0.19
C HIS A 14 -7.77 -24.76 0.71
N PRO A 15 -8.27 -25.81 1.34
CA PRO A 15 -9.47 -25.69 2.15
C PRO A 15 -9.24 -24.75 3.33
N GLY A 16 -10.25 -23.94 3.62
CA GLY A 16 -10.20 -23.04 4.78
C GLY A 16 -9.46 -21.73 4.57
N GLU A 17 -8.91 -21.51 3.38
CA GLU A 17 -8.16 -20.28 3.11
C GLU A 17 -9.07 -19.24 2.47
N SER A 18 -10.06 -18.77 3.23
CA SER A 18 -11.12 -17.94 2.68
C SER A 18 -10.62 -16.59 2.17
N GLU A 19 -9.69 -15.95 2.88
CA GLU A 19 -9.18 -14.64 2.44
C GLU A 19 -8.46 -14.75 1.11
N TYR A 20 -7.63 -15.77 0.98
CA TYR A 20 -6.89 -16.01 -0.25
C TYR A 20 -7.83 -16.35 -1.41
N LEU A 21 -8.78 -17.24 -1.17
CA LEU A 21 -9.70 -17.65 -2.23
C LEU A 21 -10.55 -16.47 -2.70
N GLN A 22 -10.99 -15.63 -1.78
CA GLN A 22 -11.76 -14.45 -2.15
C GLN A 22 -10.94 -13.48 -3.00
N ALA A 23 -9.69 -13.26 -2.63
CA ALA A 23 -8.83 -12.35 -3.39
C ALA A 23 -8.61 -12.87 -4.81
N VAL A 24 -8.38 -14.17 -4.96
CA VAL A 24 -8.21 -14.76 -6.29
C VAL A 24 -9.48 -14.57 -7.12
N HIS A 25 -10.62 -14.87 -6.53
CA HIS A 25 -11.90 -14.75 -7.24
C HIS A 25 -12.12 -13.32 -7.75
N GLU A 26 -11.86 -12.34 -6.90
CA GLU A 26 -12.05 -10.93 -7.26
C GLU A 26 -11.14 -10.53 -8.42
N VAL A 27 -9.88 -10.97 -8.38
CA VAL A 27 -8.95 -10.63 -9.45
C VAL A 27 -9.37 -11.30 -10.75
N LEU A 28 -9.76 -12.58 -10.70
CA LEU A 28 -10.17 -13.28 -11.91
C LEU A 28 -11.38 -12.62 -12.56
N LEU A 29 -12.34 -12.17 -11.75
CA LEU A 29 -13.49 -11.46 -12.29
C LEU A 29 -13.07 -10.16 -12.99
N SER A 30 -12.11 -9.46 -12.41
CA SER A 30 -11.70 -8.16 -12.94
C SER A 30 -10.91 -8.27 -14.25
N ILE A 31 -10.25 -9.40 -14.49
CA ILE A 31 -9.39 -9.56 -15.68
C ILE A 31 -10.00 -10.47 -16.73
N GLU A 32 -11.19 -11.02 -16.48
CA GLU A 32 -11.75 -12.05 -17.35
C GLU A 32 -11.83 -11.62 -18.80
N GLU A 33 -12.30 -10.39 -19.03
CA GLU A 33 -12.51 -9.90 -20.38
C GLU A 33 -11.19 -9.84 -21.15
N VAL A 34 -10.15 -9.25 -20.54
CA VAL A 34 -8.87 -9.13 -21.22
C VAL A 34 -8.19 -10.49 -21.37
N TYR A 35 -8.36 -11.37 -20.38
CA TYR A 35 -7.79 -12.71 -20.46
C TYR A 35 -8.35 -13.48 -21.66
N ASN A 36 -9.65 -13.36 -21.89
CA ASN A 36 -10.30 -14.09 -22.97
C ASN A 36 -9.89 -13.61 -24.35
N GLN A 37 -9.26 -12.43 -24.43
CA GLN A 37 -8.71 -11.93 -25.69
C GLN A 37 -7.34 -12.53 -26.01
N HIS A 38 -6.82 -13.36 -25.09
CA HIS A 38 -5.47 -13.94 -25.22
C HIS A 38 -5.53 -15.45 -25.08
N PRO A 39 -5.96 -16.17 -26.12
CA PRO A 39 -6.06 -17.64 -25.99
C PRO A 39 -4.74 -18.32 -25.68
N GLU A 40 -3.62 -17.66 -25.98
CA GLU A 40 -2.30 -18.20 -25.63
C GLU A 40 -2.10 -18.32 -24.13
N PHE A 41 -2.77 -17.47 -23.33
CA PHE A 41 -2.68 -17.55 -21.87
C PHE A 41 -3.29 -18.86 -21.37
N GLU A 42 -4.45 -19.21 -21.89
CA GLU A 42 -5.13 -20.42 -21.45
C GLU A 42 -4.36 -21.68 -21.85
N LYS A 43 -3.80 -21.67 -23.05
CA LYS A 43 -2.99 -22.79 -23.52
C LYS A 43 -1.78 -23.01 -22.62
N ALA A 44 -1.20 -21.93 -22.11
CA ALA A 44 -0.02 -21.98 -21.23
C ALA A 44 -0.39 -22.22 -19.76
N LYS A 45 -1.66 -22.41 -19.44
CA LYS A 45 -2.11 -22.58 -18.06
C LYS A 45 -1.69 -21.41 -17.18
N LEU A 46 -1.77 -20.21 -17.73
CA LEU A 46 -1.26 -19.03 -17.05
C LEU A 46 -1.96 -18.82 -15.70
N ILE A 47 -3.28 -18.89 -15.66
CA ILE A 47 -4.00 -18.67 -14.41
C ILE A 47 -3.67 -19.74 -13.38
N GLU A 48 -3.64 -20.99 -13.80
CA GLU A 48 -3.33 -22.08 -12.86
C GLU A 48 -1.96 -21.91 -12.23
N ARG A 49 -1.01 -21.35 -12.98
CA ARG A 49 0.32 -21.08 -12.44
C ARG A 49 0.34 -19.80 -11.60
N LEU A 50 -0.40 -18.77 -12.03
CA LEU A 50 -0.40 -17.47 -11.36
C LEU A 50 -1.03 -17.52 -9.97
N VAL A 51 -2.07 -18.35 -9.81
CA VAL A 51 -2.81 -18.36 -8.54
C VAL A 51 -2.15 -19.24 -7.47
N GLU A 52 -1.02 -19.86 -7.77
CA GLU A 52 -0.25 -20.59 -6.77
C GLU A 52 1.04 -19.85 -6.49
N PRO A 53 1.39 -19.64 -5.21
CA PRO A 53 2.69 -19.01 -4.94
C PRO A 53 3.84 -19.88 -5.40
N ASP A 54 4.96 -19.24 -5.75
CA ASP A 54 6.15 -19.99 -6.14
C ASP A 54 6.61 -20.90 -5.02
N ARG A 55 6.65 -20.40 -3.80
CA ARG A 55 7.00 -21.20 -2.62
C ARG A 55 6.57 -20.52 -1.36
N ILE A 56 6.39 -21.33 -0.32
CA ILE A 56 6.03 -20.85 1.01
C ILE A 56 7.00 -21.48 1.98
N ILE A 57 7.57 -20.65 2.86
CA ILE A 57 8.41 -21.11 3.94
C ILE A 57 7.64 -20.92 5.24
N THR A 58 7.42 -22.00 5.97
CA THR A 58 6.76 -21.98 7.27
C THR A 58 7.69 -22.56 8.32
N PHE A 59 7.82 -21.89 9.45
CA PHE A 59 8.78 -22.32 10.44
C PHE A 59 8.33 -21.93 11.84
N LYS A 60 8.79 -22.66 12.84
CA LYS A 60 8.56 -22.29 14.23
C LYS A 60 9.63 -21.30 14.68
N VAL A 61 9.24 -20.43 15.61
CA VAL A 61 10.17 -19.42 16.15
C VAL A 61 10.09 -19.50 17.68
N PRO A 62 10.95 -20.29 18.30
CA PRO A 62 11.04 -20.28 19.77
C PRO A 62 11.89 -19.10 20.22
N TRP A 63 11.44 -18.45 21.31
CA TRP A 63 12.19 -17.32 21.84
C TRP A 63 11.90 -17.23 23.34
N VAL A 64 12.72 -16.47 24.07
CA VAL A 64 12.63 -16.38 25.53
C VAL A 64 12.19 -14.98 25.91
N ASP A 65 11.15 -14.90 26.74
CA ASP A 65 10.63 -13.59 27.16
C ASP A 65 11.47 -13.05 28.33
N ASP A 66 11.09 -11.86 28.82
CA ASP A 66 11.85 -11.19 29.86
C ASP A 66 11.78 -11.91 31.19
N ASN A 67 10.82 -12.82 31.37
CA ASN A 67 10.70 -13.62 32.58
C ASN A 67 11.42 -14.95 32.47
N GLY A 68 12.13 -15.18 31.38
CA GLY A 68 12.84 -16.43 31.17
C GLY A 68 11.96 -17.56 30.67
N GLU A 69 10.71 -17.27 30.33
CA GLU A 69 9.79 -18.29 29.82
C GLU A 69 9.96 -18.45 28.31
N ILE A 70 9.83 -19.69 27.85
CA ILE A 70 9.94 -19.98 26.44
C ILE A 70 8.60 -19.74 25.76
N GLN A 71 8.64 -19.00 24.67
CA GLN A 71 7.48 -18.74 23.81
C GLN A 71 7.72 -19.37 22.46
N VAL A 72 6.65 -19.79 21.78
CA VAL A 72 6.77 -20.40 20.46
C VAL A 72 5.74 -19.76 19.54
N ASN A 73 6.22 -19.16 18.47
CA ASN A 73 5.36 -18.57 17.43
C ASN A 73 5.63 -19.26 16.12
N LEU A 74 4.74 -19.04 15.15
CA LEU A 74 4.95 -19.50 13.77
C LEU A 74 5.37 -18.33 12.92
N GLY A 75 6.29 -18.58 12.01
CA GLY A 75 6.72 -17.60 11.04
C GLY A 75 6.48 -18.10 9.62
N TYR A 76 6.28 -17.14 8.70
CA TYR A 76 5.96 -17.46 7.32
C TYR A 76 6.63 -16.48 6.37
N ARG A 77 6.97 -16.97 5.18
CA ARG A 77 7.27 -16.10 4.04
C ARG A 77 6.64 -16.72 2.80
N VAL A 78 5.78 -15.96 2.17
CA VAL A 78 5.16 -16.35 0.92
C VAL A 78 5.90 -15.64 -0.20
N GLN A 79 6.64 -16.40 -0.99
CA GLN A 79 7.31 -15.91 -2.19
C GLN A 79 6.36 -16.17 -3.34
N PHE A 80 5.53 -15.16 -3.64
CA PHE A 80 4.38 -15.41 -4.49
C PHE A 80 4.76 -15.49 -5.96
N ASN A 81 5.43 -14.47 -6.46
CA ASN A 81 5.72 -14.42 -7.90
C ASN A 81 6.90 -13.49 -8.13
N ASN A 82 7.90 -13.97 -8.87
CA ASN A 82 9.08 -13.16 -9.18
C ASN A 82 9.28 -12.97 -10.69
N ALA A 83 8.20 -13.04 -11.46
CA ALA A 83 8.34 -12.88 -12.90
C ALA A 83 8.89 -11.53 -13.30
N ILE A 84 8.62 -10.48 -12.51
CA ILE A 84 9.06 -9.13 -12.85
C ILE A 84 10.34 -8.72 -12.12
N GLY A 85 10.60 -9.31 -10.96
CA GLY A 85 11.76 -8.96 -10.16
C GLY A 85 11.77 -9.72 -8.85
N PRO A 86 12.72 -9.44 -7.97
CA PRO A 86 12.78 -10.15 -6.68
C PRO A 86 11.46 -10.04 -5.93
N TYR A 87 11.14 -11.07 -5.16
CA TYR A 87 9.97 -11.00 -4.29
C TYR A 87 10.08 -9.78 -3.41
N LYS A 88 8.99 -9.03 -3.27
CA LYS A 88 9.00 -7.79 -2.50
C LYS A 88 7.69 -7.64 -1.77
N GLY A 89 7.77 -7.39 -0.47
CA GLY A 89 6.59 -7.16 0.34
C GLY A 89 6.90 -7.22 1.81
N GLY A 90 5.99 -6.69 2.62
CA GLY A 90 6.23 -6.52 4.05
C GLY A 90 6.17 -7.78 4.87
N ILE A 91 6.60 -7.62 6.12
CA ILE A 91 6.47 -8.62 7.16
C ILE A 91 5.52 -8.06 8.21
N ARG A 92 4.51 -8.84 8.58
CA ARG A 92 3.48 -8.42 9.54
C ARG A 92 3.61 -9.22 10.84
N PHE A 93 3.68 -8.49 11.97
CA PHE A 93 3.65 -9.14 13.28
C PHE A 93 2.34 -8.77 13.96
N HIS A 94 1.43 -9.73 14.03
CA HIS A 94 0.12 -9.51 14.62
C HIS A 94 -0.50 -10.86 14.94
N ALA A 95 -1.26 -10.91 16.02
CA ALA A 95 -1.85 -12.18 16.48
C ALA A 95 -2.74 -12.83 15.42
N SER A 96 -3.32 -12.04 14.52
CA SER A 96 -4.23 -12.56 13.51
C SER A 96 -3.53 -13.17 12.29
N VAL A 97 -2.21 -13.08 12.20
CA VAL A 97 -1.48 -13.56 11.02
C VAL A 97 -1.66 -15.08 10.87
N ASN A 98 -2.02 -15.49 9.67
CA ASN A 98 -2.06 -16.89 9.29
C ASN A 98 -1.69 -17.01 7.80
N LEU A 99 -1.56 -18.23 7.33
CA LEU A 99 -1.10 -18.43 5.96
C LEU A 99 -2.07 -17.88 4.93
N SER A 100 -3.37 -18.03 5.13
CA SER A 100 -4.37 -17.55 4.17
C SER A 100 -4.25 -16.04 3.97
N ILE A 101 -4.11 -15.29 5.07
CA ILE A 101 -3.97 -13.85 4.99
C ILE A 101 -2.70 -13.46 4.23
N LEU A 102 -1.59 -14.15 4.51
CA LEU A 102 -0.34 -13.82 3.84
C LEU A 102 -0.34 -14.21 2.37
N LYS A 103 -1.02 -15.29 2.01
CA LYS A 103 -1.17 -15.65 0.59
C LYS A 103 -2.01 -14.59 -0.12
N PHE A 104 -3.10 -14.15 0.49
CA PHE A 104 -3.93 -13.10 -0.07
C PHE A 104 -3.10 -11.82 -0.29
N LEU A 105 -2.36 -11.42 0.73
CA LEU A 105 -1.57 -10.19 0.62
C LEU A 105 -0.44 -10.32 -0.40
N GLY A 106 0.22 -11.47 -0.46
CA GLY A 106 1.27 -11.70 -1.44
C GLY A 106 0.76 -11.72 -2.87
N PHE A 107 -0.42 -12.31 -3.06
CA PHE A 107 -1.05 -12.34 -4.37
C PHE A 107 -1.35 -10.92 -4.84
N GLU A 108 -1.96 -10.11 -3.99
CA GLU A 108 -2.28 -8.73 -4.36
C GLU A 108 -1.04 -7.88 -4.52
N GLN A 109 -0.02 -8.13 -3.70
CA GLN A 109 1.23 -7.37 -3.79
C GLN A 109 1.90 -7.57 -5.15
N THR A 110 1.76 -8.76 -5.73
CA THR A 110 2.33 -9.04 -7.04
C THR A 110 1.86 -8.03 -8.08
N PHE A 111 0.56 -7.76 -8.10
CA PHE A 111 0.01 -6.82 -9.09
C PHE A 111 0.25 -5.38 -8.72
N LYS A 112 0.22 -5.07 -7.44
CA LYS A 112 0.51 -3.71 -7.00
C LYS A 112 1.94 -3.32 -7.37
N ASN A 113 2.89 -4.21 -7.10
CA ASN A 113 4.29 -3.92 -7.44
C ASN A 113 4.49 -3.79 -8.94
N ALA A 114 3.77 -4.60 -9.73
CA ALA A 114 3.87 -4.54 -11.19
C ALA A 114 3.48 -3.17 -11.72
N LEU A 115 2.51 -2.51 -11.09
CA LEU A 115 2.07 -1.18 -11.52
C LEU A 115 3.17 -0.13 -11.38
N THR A 116 4.09 -0.30 -10.44
CA THR A 116 5.11 0.72 -10.19
C THR A 116 6.09 0.91 -11.34
N THR A 117 6.10 0.01 -12.29
CA THR A 117 7.08 -0.07 -13.38
C THR A 117 8.49 -0.43 -12.91
N LEU A 118 8.68 -0.59 -11.62
CA LEU A 118 9.98 -1.01 -11.07
C LEU A 118 10.08 -2.54 -11.07
N PRO A 119 11.30 -3.09 -11.08
CA PRO A 119 11.48 -4.55 -11.17
C PRO A 119 11.31 -5.22 -9.81
N MET A 120 10.07 -5.36 -9.38
CA MET A 120 9.73 -5.97 -8.10
C MET A 120 8.61 -6.97 -8.28
N GLY A 121 8.83 -8.19 -7.82
CA GLY A 121 7.79 -9.21 -7.75
C GLY A 121 6.94 -9.06 -6.49
N GLY A 122 6.24 -10.11 -6.10
CA GLY A 122 5.34 -10.06 -4.95
C GLY A 122 5.68 -11.10 -3.90
N GLY A 123 5.66 -10.67 -2.65
CA GLY A 123 5.85 -11.55 -1.51
C GLY A 123 5.24 -10.95 -0.27
N LYS A 124 5.11 -11.78 0.77
CA LYS A 124 4.56 -11.32 2.05
C LYS A 124 5.00 -12.28 3.13
N GLY A 125 5.25 -11.74 4.32
CA GLY A 125 5.64 -12.60 5.42
C GLY A 125 5.01 -12.16 6.72
N GLY A 126 5.29 -12.91 7.76
CA GLY A 126 4.80 -12.51 9.06
C GLY A 126 4.84 -13.61 10.09
N SER A 127 4.29 -13.26 11.24
CA SER A 127 4.20 -14.17 12.37
C SER A 127 2.99 -13.80 13.21
N ASP A 128 2.46 -14.78 13.92
CA ASP A 128 1.41 -14.53 14.90
C ASP A 128 1.93 -13.89 16.18
N PHE A 129 3.22 -13.57 16.23
CA PHE A 129 3.81 -12.78 17.31
C PHE A 129 3.23 -11.38 17.29
N SER A 130 2.84 -10.86 18.46
CA SER A 130 2.38 -9.47 18.60
C SER A 130 3.42 -8.68 19.38
N PRO A 131 3.94 -7.57 18.82
CA PRO A 131 4.87 -6.73 19.61
C PRO A 131 4.17 -5.93 20.70
N ARG A 132 2.84 -5.87 20.67
CA ARG A 132 2.09 -5.09 21.63
C ARG A 132 2.37 -5.58 23.04
N GLY A 133 2.73 -4.67 23.93
CA GLY A 133 3.00 -5.00 25.32
C GLY A 133 4.34 -5.67 25.59
N LYS A 134 5.18 -5.79 24.56
CA LYS A 134 6.48 -6.42 24.70
C LYS A 134 7.57 -5.36 24.84
N SER A 135 8.65 -5.71 25.55
CA SER A 135 9.79 -4.81 25.68
C SER A 135 10.60 -4.78 24.41
N ASP A 136 11.45 -3.75 24.28
CA ASP A 136 12.39 -3.69 23.15
C ASP A 136 13.28 -4.94 23.11
N ALA A 137 13.72 -5.41 24.28
CA ALA A 137 14.58 -6.57 24.33
C ALA A 137 13.84 -7.84 23.86
N GLU A 138 12.57 -7.97 24.23
CA GLU A 138 11.76 -9.10 23.75
C GLU A 138 11.58 -9.06 22.24
N ILE A 139 11.27 -7.87 21.72
CA ILE A 139 11.07 -7.71 20.27
C ILE A 139 12.36 -8.00 19.53
N MET A 140 13.51 -7.52 20.07
CA MET A 140 14.79 -7.79 19.48
C MET A 140 15.07 -9.29 19.42
N ARG A 141 14.86 -9.99 20.55
CA ARG A 141 15.10 -11.42 20.58
C ARG A 141 14.19 -12.18 19.62
N PHE A 142 12.92 -11.75 19.53
CA PHE A 142 12.03 -12.39 18.59
C PHE A 142 12.48 -12.16 17.15
N CYS A 143 12.84 -10.93 16.81
CA CYS A 143 13.29 -10.61 15.45
C CYS A 143 14.54 -11.43 15.08
N GLN A 144 15.46 -11.60 16.04
CA GLN A 144 16.65 -12.40 15.80
C GLN A 144 16.30 -13.87 15.59
N ALA A 145 15.39 -14.40 16.41
CA ALA A 145 14.97 -15.80 16.27
C ALA A 145 14.25 -16.03 14.93
N PHE A 146 13.41 -15.08 14.54
CA PHE A 146 12.70 -15.12 13.26
C PHE A 146 13.68 -15.16 12.10
N MET A 147 14.71 -14.33 12.16
CA MET A 147 15.71 -14.25 11.09
C MET A 147 16.63 -15.48 11.03
N LEU A 148 16.85 -16.14 12.16
CA LEU A 148 17.62 -17.39 12.13
C LEU A 148 16.99 -18.42 11.20
N GLU A 149 15.67 -18.40 11.08
CA GLU A 149 14.97 -19.32 10.20
C GLU A 149 14.84 -18.80 8.77
N LEU A 150 14.70 -17.47 8.63
CA LEU A 150 14.33 -16.90 7.34
C LEU A 150 15.51 -16.47 6.48
N TRP A 151 16.67 -16.17 7.07
CA TRP A 151 17.73 -15.44 6.38
C TRP A 151 18.18 -16.08 5.07
N ARG A 152 18.24 -17.42 5.03
CA ARG A 152 18.78 -18.08 3.83
C ARG A 152 17.86 -17.99 2.62
N HIS A 153 16.64 -17.53 2.82
CA HIS A 153 15.65 -17.38 1.74
C HIS A 153 15.56 -15.96 1.23
N LEU A 154 16.33 -15.04 1.78
CA LEU A 154 16.30 -13.62 1.46
C LEU A 154 17.56 -13.20 0.73
N GLY A 155 17.50 -12.04 0.08
CA GLY A 155 18.66 -11.46 -0.55
C GLY A 155 18.25 -10.29 -1.42
N PRO A 156 19.20 -9.41 -1.76
CA PRO A 156 18.87 -8.20 -2.52
C PRO A 156 18.34 -8.49 -3.93
N ASP A 157 18.70 -9.64 -4.48
CA ASP A 157 18.22 -10.04 -5.79
C ASP A 157 17.28 -11.25 -5.74
N THR A 158 16.86 -11.63 -4.55
CA THR A 158 15.98 -12.78 -4.35
C THR A 158 14.65 -12.37 -3.74
N ASP A 159 14.70 -11.84 -2.52
CA ASP A 159 13.49 -11.53 -1.75
C ASP A 159 13.85 -10.42 -0.77
N VAL A 160 13.19 -9.27 -0.91
CA VAL A 160 13.50 -8.07 -0.13
C VAL A 160 12.28 -7.68 0.69
N PRO A 161 12.27 -8.00 2.00
CA PRO A 161 11.14 -7.64 2.85
C PRO A 161 11.11 -6.18 3.23
N ALA A 162 10.03 -5.77 3.86
CA ALA A 162 9.83 -4.43 4.38
C ALA A 162 8.96 -4.52 5.62
N GLY A 163 8.56 -3.39 6.16
CA GLY A 163 7.64 -3.35 7.27
C GLY A 163 6.18 -3.47 6.84
N ASP A 164 5.33 -3.71 7.81
CA ASP A 164 3.90 -3.80 7.66
C ASP A 164 3.33 -3.65 9.07
N ILE A 165 2.08 -4.03 9.30
CA ILE A 165 1.48 -3.91 10.62
C ILE A 165 2.37 -4.62 11.66
N GLY A 166 2.70 -3.91 12.73
CA GLY A 166 3.53 -4.46 13.80
C GLY A 166 5.02 -4.50 13.52
N VAL A 167 5.43 -4.03 12.34
CA VAL A 167 6.85 -4.02 11.95
C VAL A 167 7.18 -2.63 11.42
N GLY A 168 7.79 -1.83 12.25
CA GLY A 168 8.27 -0.51 11.86
C GLY A 168 9.78 -0.48 11.78
N GLY A 169 10.33 0.73 11.84
CA GLY A 169 11.76 0.91 11.70
C GLY A 169 12.58 0.13 12.72
N ARG A 170 12.07 0.05 13.96
CA ARG A 170 12.76 -0.70 15.02
C ARG A 170 12.91 -2.18 14.64
N GLU A 171 11.80 -2.79 14.24
CA GLU A 171 11.80 -4.21 13.88
C GLU A 171 12.63 -4.47 12.63
N VAL A 172 12.50 -3.59 11.62
CA VAL A 172 13.33 -3.72 10.42
C VAL A 172 14.81 -3.65 10.79
N GLY A 173 15.17 -2.75 11.70
CA GLY A 173 16.55 -2.63 12.16
C GLY A 173 17.04 -3.90 12.81
N TYR A 174 16.23 -4.46 13.72
CA TYR A 174 16.62 -5.69 14.41
C TYR A 174 16.78 -6.85 13.43
N MET A 175 15.87 -6.96 12.47
CA MET A 175 15.97 -8.05 11.49
C MET A 175 17.12 -7.86 10.54
N PHE A 176 17.35 -6.63 10.09
CA PHE A 176 18.48 -6.36 9.20
C PHE A 176 19.83 -6.63 9.90
N GLY A 177 19.93 -6.21 11.17
CA GLY A 177 21.15 -6.44 11.94
C GLY A 177 21.49 -7.92 12.03
N MET A 178 20.48 -8.74 12.31
CA MET A 178 20.72 -10.18 12.37
C MET A 178 21.05 -10.75 11.00
N TYR A 179 20.37 -10.27 9.96
CA TYR A 179 20.64 -10.73 8.59
C TYR A 179 22.10 -10.47 8.20
N LYS A 180 22.58 -9.22 8.44
CA LYS A 180 23.94 -8.93 8.03
C LYS A 180 24.98 -9.68 8.87
N LYS A 181 24.63 -9.99 10.12
CA LYS A 181 25.51 -10.81 10.95
C LYS A 181 25.62 -12.22 10.40
N LEU A 182 24.49 -12.81 10.02
CA LEU A 182 24.46 -14.19 9.53
C LEU A 182 25.08 -14.32 8.15
N THR A 183 24.85 -13.35 7.27
CA THR A 183 25.41 -13.41 5.91
C THR A 183 26.82 -12.87 5.83
N HIS A 184 27.23 -12.08 6.81
CA HIS A 184 28.49 -11.34 6.78
C HIS A 184 28.55 -10.39 5.57
N GLU A 185 27.40 -9.84 5.19
CA GLU A 185 27.28 -8.92 4.05
C GLU A 185 26.34 -7.79 4.40
N HIS A 186 26.63 -6.60 3.90
CA HIS A 186 25.76 -5.44 4.04
C HIS A 186 25.13 -5.16 2.67
N THR A 187 23.93 -5.66 2.47
CA THR A 187 23.24 -5.54 1.18
C THR A 187 21.89 -4.85 1.36
N GLY A 188 21.22 -4.53 0.26
CA GLY A 188 19.91 -3.93 0.28
C GLY A 188 18.79 -4.96 0.45
N THR A 189 18.88 -5.78 1.47
CA THR A 189 17.95 -6.90 1.61
C THR A 189 16.64 -6.50 2.28
N PHE A 190 16.58 -5.43 3.04
CA PHE A 190 15.34 -4.90 3.60
C PHE A 190 15.12 -3.49 3.08
N THR A 191 13.87 -3.05 3.05
CA THR A 191 13.57 -1.63 2.88
C THR A 191 12.84 -1.11 4.12
N GLY A 192 12.85 0.22 4.28
CA GLY A 192 12.37 0.83 5.51
C GLY A 192 13.47 0.88 6.56
N LYS A 193 14.72 0.76 6.12
CA LYS A 193 15.86 0.85 7.02
C LYS A 193 16.06 2.28 7.52
N GLY A 194 16.74 2.41 8.65
CA GLY A 194 17.15 3.73 9.12
C GLY A 194 18.11 4.40 8.15
N LEU A 195 18.13 5.72 8.18
CA LEU A 195 19.02 6.48 7.30
C LEU A 195 20.49 6.14 7.56
N GLU A 196 20.81 5.72 8.79
CA GLU A 196 22.17 5.40 9.17
C GLU A 196 22.73 4.17 8.44
N PHE A 197 21.86 3.33 7.88
CA PHE A 197 22.31 2.09 7.28
C PHE A 197 21.55 1.73 5.99
N GLY A 198 21.28 2.75 5.17
CA GLY A 198 20.81 2.51 3.82
C GLY A 198 19.36 2.90 3.55
N GLY A 199 18.69 3.51 4.49
CA GLY A 199 17.33 3.98 4.28
C GLY A 199 17.26 5.15 3.31
N SER A 200 16.09 5.37 2.73
CA SER A 200 15.86 6.43 1.77
C SER A 200 15.18 7.62 2.42
N LEU A 201 15.55 8.81 1.99
CA LEU A 201 14.79 10.02 2.30
C LEU A 201 13.42 9.96 1.63
N VAL A 202 12.51 10.80 2.10
CA VAL A 202 11.13 10.92 1.60
C VAL A 202 10.25 9.72 1.96
N ARG A 203 10.79 8.71 2.70
CA ARG A 203 10.01 7.50 2.97
C ARG A 203 8.75 7.75 3.83
N PRO A 204 8.84 8.54 4.93
CA PRO A 204 7.62 8.76 5.75
C PRO A 204 6.51 9.46 4.99
N GLU A 205 6.86 10.38 4.10
CA GLU A 205 5.87 11.18 3.37
C GLU A 205 5.49 10.59 2.01
N ALA A 206 6.12 9.49 1.61
CA ALA A 206 6.05 9.02 0.23
C ALA A 206 4.63 8.63 -0.20
N THR A 207 3.88 7.98 0.67
CA THR A 207 2.53 7.54 0.30
C THR A 207 1.63 8.75 0.05
N GLY A 208 1.68 9.74 0.94
CA GLY A 208 0.89 10.95 0.75
C GLY A 208 1.33 11.76 -0.46
N TYR A 209 2.64 11.94 -0.62
CA TYR A 209 3.18 12.65 -1.79
C TYR A 209 2.72 11.97 -3.08
N GLY A 210 2.90 10.65 -3.14
CA GLY A 210 2.54 9.91 -4.34
C GLY A 210 1.06 10.02 -4.67
N GLY A 211 0.22 9.96 -3.63
CA GLY A 211 -1.22 10.10 -3.83
C GLY A 211 -1.58 11.42 -4.47
N LEU A 212 -0.96 12.50 -4.01
CA LEU A 212 -1.22 13.82 -4.60
C LEU A 212 -0.72 13.91 -6.03
N TYR A 213 0.41 13.29 -6.33
CA TYR A 213 0.89 13.26 -7.71
C TYR A 213 -0.09 12.52 -8.63
N PHE A 214 -0.64 11.40 -8.15
CA PHE A 214 -1.61 10.66 -8.95
C PHE A 214 -2.89 11.46 -9.16
N VAL A 215 -3.39 12.10 -8.10
CA VAL A 215 -4.60 12.92 -8.18
C VAL A 215 -4.39 14.08 -9.17
N LYS A 216 -3.22 14.70 -9.12
CA LYS A 216 -2.88 15.77 -10.06
C LYS A 216 -2.99 15.27 -11.50
N GLN A 217 -2.50 14.06 -11.77
CA GLN A 217 -2.60 13.49 -13.11
C GLN A 217 -4.06 13.20 -13.50
N MET A 218 -4.85 12.70 -12.54
CA MET A 218 -6.27 12.46 -12.81
C MET A 218 -6.97 13.74 -13.22
N LEU A 219 -6.75 14.82 -12.47
CA LEU A 219 -7.38 16.10 -12.76
C LEU A 219 -6.92 16.65 -14.12
N ALA A 220 -5.65 16.42 -14.45
CA ALA A 220 -5.10 16.90 -15.72
C ALA A 220 -5.80 16.27 -16.93
N THR A 221 -6.36 15.07 -16.79
CA THR A 221 -7.10 14.46 -17.91
C THR A 221 -8.35 15.27 -18.29
N LYS A 222 -8.83 16.10 -17.37
CA LYS A 222 -9.98 16.97 -17.62
C LYS A 222 -9.56 18.44 -17.74
N GLY A 223 -8.27 18.71 -17.84
CA GLY A 223 -7.77 20.08 -17.91
C GLY A 223 -7.95 20.86 -16.62
N ILE A 224 -8.05 20.20 -15.50
CA ILE A 224 -8.28 20.85 -14.20
C ILE A 224 -6.95 20.96 -13.45
N ASP A 225 -6.68 22.15 -12.92
CA ASP A 225 -5.50 22.41 -12.09
C ASP A 225 -5.87 22.11 -10.64
N ILE A 226 -5.02 21.42 -9.93
CA ILE A 226 -5.25 21.13 -8.51
C ILE A 226 -5.13 22.40 -7.65
N ALA A 227 -4.41 23.40 -8.13
CA ALA A 227 -4.25 24.65 -7.37
C ALA A 227 -5.59 25.27 -7.08
N GLY A 228 -5.78 25.71 -5.84
CA GLY A 228 -7.03 26.35 -5.42
C GLY A 228 -8.13 25.38 -5.01
N LYS A 229 -7.94 24.09 -5.20
CA LYS A 229 -8.98 23.12 -4.85
C LYS A 229 -8.98 22.85 -3.34
N ARG A 230 -10.18 22.65 -2.81
CA ARG A 230 -10.36 22.34 -1.39
C ARG A 230 -10.39 20.82 -1.23
N ILE A 231 -9.60 20.33 -0.28
CA ILE A 231 -9.38 18.89 -0.10
C ILE A 231 -9.74 18.49 1.32
N ALA A 232 -10.53 17.42 1.45
CA ALA A 232 -10.75 16.77 2.74
C ALA A 232 -9.87 15.52 2.82
N ILE A 233 -9.12 15.41 3.91
CA ILE A 233 -8.39 14.18 4.20
C ILE A 233 -8.81 13.66 5.56
N SER A 234 -8.62 12.36 5.77
CA SER A 234 -8.81 11.72 7.07
C SER A 234 -7.46 11.32 7.64
N GLY A 235 -7.43 11.11 8.94
CA GLY A 235 -6.20 10.72 9.61
C GLY A 235 -5.33 11.91 9.97
N PHE A 236 -4.26 11.64 10.73
CA PHE A 236 -3.23 12.63 11.02
C PHE A 236 -1.87 11.96 11.23
N GLY A 237 -1.71 10.75 10.67
CA GLY A 237 -0.45 10.05 10.68
C GLY A 237 0.42 10.42 9.48
N ASN A 238 1.41 9.57 9.19
CA ASN A 238 2.37 9.85 8.10
C ASN A 238 1.69 10.05 6.76
N VAL A 239 0.69 9.25 6.45
CA VAL A 239 0.00 9.36 5.16
C VAL A 239 -0.70 10.71 5.05
N ALA A 240 -1.46 11.07 6.09
CA ALA A 240 -2.18 12.35 6.10
C ALA A 240 -1.20 13.53 6.10
N TRP A 241 -0.14 13.44 6.88
CA TRP A 241 0.87 14.50 6.94
C TRP A 241 1.51 14.72 5.57
N GLY A 242 1.93 13.63 4.91
CA GLY A 242 2.51 13.74 3.58
C GLY A 242 1.52 14.32 2.57
N ALA A 243 0.26 13.87 2.63
CA ALA A 243 -0.76 14.39 1.72
C ALA A 243 -0.99 15.89 1.94
N ALA A 244 -1.09 16.31 3.20
CA ALA A 244 -1.31 17.74 3.48
C ALA A 244 -0.12 18.58 3.02
N SER A 245 1.11 18.09 3.25
CA SER A 245 2.30 18.80 2.82
C SER A 245 2.34 18.97 1.31
N LYS A 246 2.14 17.89 0.57
CA LYS A 246 2.25 17.96 -0.89
C LYS A 246 1.09 18.75 -1.48
N ALA A 247 -0.13 18.59 -0.96
CA ALA A 247 -1.27 19.36 -1.45
C ALA A 247 -1.01 20.85 -1.32
N THR A 248 -0.46 21.27 -0.18
CA THR A 248 -0.14 22.67 0.06
C THR A 248 0.91 23.16 -0.94
N GLN A 249 1.96 22.36 -1.16
CA GLN A 249 3.01 22.72 -2.13
C GLN A 249 2.43 22.89 -3.53
N LEU A 250 1.42 22.09 -3.89
CA LEU A 250 0.79 22.16 -5.21
C LEU A 250 -0.26 23.25 -5.31
N GLY A 251 -0.49 24.01 -4.23
CA GLY A 251 -1.40 25.13 -4.25
C GLY A 251 -2.83 24.80 -3.83
N ALA A 252 -3.11 23.58 -3.42
CA ALA A 252 -4.41 23.21 -2.92
C ALA A 252 -4.54 23.52 -1.44
N LYS A 253 -5.76 23.43 -0.92
CA LYS A 253 -6.04 23.77 0.46
C LYS A 253 -6.67 22.56 1.15
N VAL A 254 -5.95 21.95 2.10
CA VAL A 254 -6.47 20.85 2.90
C VAL A 254 -7.22 21.44 4.08
N VAL A 255 -8.49 21.08 4.22
CA VAL A 255 -9.36 21.73 5.20
C VAL A 255 -9.77 20.82 6.37
N THR A 256 -9.42 19.53 6.34
CA THR A 256 -9.75 18.62 7.43
C THR A 256 -8.58 17.70 7.77
N ILE A 257 -8.52 17.29 9.03
CA ILE A 257 -7.79 16.10 9.48
C ILE A 257 -8.70 15.41 10.48
N SER A 258 -8.45 14.12 10.72
CA SER A 258 -9.31 13.37 11.63
C SER A 258 -8.51 12.37 12.46
N GLY A 259 -9.11 11.95 13.55
CA GLY A 259 -8.59 10.90 14.42
C GLY A 259 -9.74 10.08 14.95
N PRO A 260 -9.46 9.13 15.83
CA PRO A 260 -10.54 8.33 16.42
C PRO A 260 -11.56 9.17 17.18
N ASP A 261 -11.18 10.38 17.65
CA ASP A 261 -12.09 11.25 18.39
C ASP A 261 -13.03 12.05 17.51
N GLY A 262 -12.76 12.17 16.19
CA GLY A 262 -13.57 12.97 15.29
C GLY A 262 -12.71 13.69 14.29
N TYR A 263 -13.22 14.82 13.73
CA TYR A 263 -12.41 15.57 12.78
C TYR A 263 -12.48 17.07 13.05
N VAL A 264 -11.47 17.79 12.56
CA VAL A 264 -11.45 19.24 12.60
C VAL A 264 -11.66 19.79 11.21
N TYR A 265 -12.33 20.95 11.15
CA TYR A 265 -12.55 21.66 9.90
C TYR A 265 -11.88 23.03 10.01
N ASP A 266 -10.85 23.22 9.19
CA ASP A 266 -10.09 24.47 9.17
C ASP A 266 -10.25 25.10 7.79
N PRO A 267 -11.21 26.01 7.62
CA PRO A 267 -11.47 26.55 6.29
C PRO A 267 -10.33 27.39 5.71
N ASP A 268 -9.42 27.87 6.55
CA ASP A 268 -8.25 28.61 6.08
C ASP A 268 -7.15 27.70 5.56
N GLY A 269 -7.28 26.40 5.79
CA GLY A 269 -6.31 25.43 5.31
C GLY A 269 -5.28 25.04 6.35
N ILE A 270 -4.88 23.78 6.28
CA ILE A 270 -3.88 23.20 7.18
C ILE A 270 -2.54 23.30 6.45
N SER A 271 -1.79 24.37 6.74
CA SER A 271 -0.54 24.65 6.04
C SER A 271 0.46 25.31 6.99
N GLY A 272 1.71 25.36 6.57
CA GLY A 272 2.78 25.99 7.33
C GLY A 272 2.96 25.34 8.69
N GLU A 273 2.94 26.16 9.75
CA GLU A 273 3.15 25.64 11.11
C GLU A 273 2.08 24.62 11.52
N LYS A 274 0.90 24.70 10.91
CA LYS A 274 -0.16 23.75 11.24
C LYS A 274 0.20 22.33 10.80
N ILE A 275 0.90 22.20 9.67
CA ILE A 275 1.40 20.90 9.25
C ILE A 275 2.44 20.37 10.24
N ASP A 276 3.33 21.25 10.70
CA ASP A 276 4.29 20.86 11.73
C ASP A 276 3.59 20.44 13.02
N TYR A 277 2.48 21.10 13.34
CA TYR A 277 1.72 20.75 14.54
C TYR A 277 1.11 19.34 14.43
N MET A 278 0.80 18.88 13.21
CA MET A 278 0.36 17.50 13.06
C MET A 278 1.38 16.51 13.60
N LEU A 279 2.67 16.80 13.41
CA LEU A 279 3.72 15.93 13.94
C LEU A 279 3.72 15.95 15.48
N GLU A 280 3.46 17.10 16.08
CA GLU A 280 3.37 17.19 17.53
C GLU A 280 2.19 16.38 18.06
N LEU A 281 1.05 16.45 17.37
CA LEU A 281 -0.12 15.68 17.77
C LEU A 281 0.18 14.19 17.78
N ARG A 282 0.84 13.71 16.74
CA ARG A 282 1.21 12.29 16.68
C ARG A 282 2.18 11.92 17.78
N ALA A 283 3.16 12.78 18.02
CA ALA A 283 4.19 12.51 19.03
C ALA A 283 3.60 12.44 20.44
N SER A 284 2.47 13.10 20.68
CA SER A 284 1.84 13.06 22.00
C SER A 284 1.35 11.67 22.38
N GLY A 285 1.07 10.84 21.39
CA GLY A 285 0.58 9.49 21.63
C GLY A 285 -0.87 9.40 22.07
N GLU A 286 -1.58 10.52 22.17
CA GLU A 286 -2.96 10.53 22.63
C GLU A 286 -3.97 10.10 21.56
N ASP A 287 -3.56 10.13 20.30
CA ASP A 287 -4.37 9.67 19.17
C ASP A 287 -5.68 10.44 19.02
N ILE A 288 -5.62 11.77 19.21
CA ILE A 288 -6.77 12.65 19.08
C ILE A 288 -6.38 13.90 18.30
N VAL A 289 -7.37 14.53 17.63
CA VAL A 289 -7.15 15.77 16.88
C VAL A 289 -7.84 16.98 17.53
N ALA A 290 -8.68 16.78 18.54
CA ALA A 290 -9.37 17.89 19.18
C ALA A 290 -8.42 19.03 19.61
N PRO A 291 -7.19 18.76 20.08
CA PRO A 291 -6.29 19.88 20.44
C PRO A 291 -5.98 20.83 19.30
N TYR A 292 -6.01 20.36 18.04
CA TYR A 292 -5.81 21.24 16.89
C TYR A 292 -6.91 22.31 16.85
N ALA A 293 -8.16 21.89 17.03
CA ALA A 293 -9.28 22.82 17.00
C ALA A 293 -9.17 23.85 18.10
N GLU A 294 -8.73 23.42 19.28
CA GLU A 294 -8.55 24.32 20.42
C GLU A 294 -7.44 25.34 20.15
N LYS A 295 -6.31 24.85 19.62
CA LYS A 295 -5.15 25.72 19.38
C LYS A 295 -5.43 26.78 18.31
N TYR A 296 -6.13 26.40 17.25
CA TYR A 296 -6.34 27.30 16.10
C TYR A 296 -7.73 27.90 16.03
N GLY A 297 -8.58 27.63 17.01
CA GLY A 297 -9.90 28.24 17.07
C GLY A 297 -10.83 27.84 15.96
N VAL A 298 -10.78 26.57 15.53
CA VAL A 298 -11.62 26.05 14.45
C VAL A 298 -12.58 25.00 14.99
N GLN A 299 -13.53 24.58 14.17
CA GLN A 299 -14.56 23.63 14.58
C GLN A 299 -14.01 22.21 14.73
N PHE A 300 -14.50 21.53 15.75
CA PHE A 300 -14.25 20.13 15.98
C PHE A 300 -15.59 19.40 15.97
N PHE A 301 -15.64 18.25 15.26
CA PHE A 301 -16.85 17.45 15.10
C PHE A 301 -16.62 16.10 15.75
N PRO A 302 -17.01 15.92 17.02
CA PRO A 302 -16.72 14.68 17.72
C PRO A 302 -17.47 13.50 17.11
N GLY A 303 -16.75 12.38 16.97
CA GLY A 303 -17.34 11.14 16.54
C GLY A 303 -17.73 11.08 15.07
N LYS A 304 -17.33 12.06 14.28
CA LYS A 304 -17.72 12.12 12.86
C LYS A 304 -16.51 12.04 11.96
N ARG A 305 -16.76 11.69 10.71
CA ARG A 305 -15.75 11.64 9.65
C ARG A 305 -15.90 12.86 8.74
N PRO A 306 -14.82 13.27 8.07
CA PRO A 306 -14.82 14.57 7.37
C PRO A 306 -15.60 14.63 6.06
N TRP A 307 -16.22 13.53 5.64
CA TRP A 307 -16.81 13.43 4.32
C TRP A 307 -18.11 14.21 4.17
N GLU A 308 -18.60 14.82 5.23
CA GLU A 308 -19.79 15.68 5.15
C GLU A 308 -19.44 17.11 4.75
N GLN A 309 -18.17 17.49 4.73
CA GLN A 309 -17.77 18.84 4.34
C GLN A 309 -17.78 18.99 2.82
N LYS A 310 -18.11 20.21 2.38
CA LYS A 310 -18.12 20.52 0.96
C LYS A 310 -16.69 20.72 0.49
N VAL A 311 -16.21 19.83 -0.37
CA VAL A 311 -14.85 19.90 -0.90
C VAL A 311 -14.85 19.50 -2.36
N ASP A 312 -13.79 19.84 -3.07
CA ASP A 312 -13.59 19.44 -4.45
C ASP A 312 -13.00 18.02 -4.53
N ILE A 313 -12.14 17.67 -3.58
CA ILE A 313 -11.39 16.42 -3.63
C ILE A 313 -11.45 15.76 -2.25
N ALA A 314 -11.68 14.46 -2.22
CA ALA A 314 -11.69 13.67 -0.98
C ALA A 314 -10.63 12.59 -1.04
N LEU A 315 -9.76 12.56 -0.02
CA LEU A 315 -8.63 11.64 0.01
C LEU A 315 -8.61 10.88 1.34
N PRO A 316 -9.19 9.68 1.39
CA PRO A 316 -9.04 8.86 2.61
C PRO A 316 -7.58 8.55 2.88
N CYS A 317 -7.10 8.91 4.05
CA CYS A 317 -5.70 8.74 4.45
C CYS A 317 -5.57 8.03 5.79
N ALA A 318 -6.60 7.37 6.27
CA ALA A 318 -6.59 6.79 7.61
C ALA A 318 -6.81 5.29 7.59
N THR A 319 -8.07 4.85 7.53
CA THR A 319 -8.37 3.44 7.76
C THR A 319 -9.16 2.82 6.62
N GLN A 320 -9.15 1.50 6.62
CA GLN A 320 -9.91 0.72 5.66
C GLN A 320 -11.41 0.96 5.86
N ASN A 321 -12.13 1.06 4.75
CA ASN A 321 -13.61 1.14 4.74
C ASN A 321 -14.17 2.34 5.51
N GLU A 322 -13.42 3.42 5.56
CA GLU A 322 -13.87 4.59 6.33
C GLU A 322 -14.87 5.48 5.59
N LEU A 323 -14.98 5.32 4.28
CA LEU A 323 -15.88 6.14 3.47
C LEU A 323 -16.97 5.22 2.92
N ASP A 324 -18.17 5.36 3.45
CA ASP A 324 -19.26 4.45 3.11
C ASP A 324 -20.23 5.08 2.10
N GLU A 325 -21.31 4.37 1.80
CA GLU A 325 -22.27 4.78 0.80
C GLU A 325 -22.89 6.14 1.11
N GLU A 326 -23.26 6.37 2.36
CA GLU A 326 -23.85 7.65 2.75
C GLU A 326 -22.84 8.78 2.64
N ASP A 327 -21.60 8.53 3.00
CA ASP A 327 -20.53 9.51 2.81
C ASP A 327 -20.38 9.87 1.34
N ALA A 328 -20.41 8.86 0.47
CA ALA A 328 -20.29 9.09 -0.97
C ALA A 328 -21.43 9.95 -1.48
N LYS A 329 -22.68 9.68 -1.03
CA LYS A 329 -23.82 10.49 -1.43
C LYS A 329 -23.63 11.94 -1.05
N ARG A 330 -23.15 12.20 0.17
CA ARG A 330 -22.93 13.58 0.61
C ARG A 330 -21.85 14.27 -0.20
N LEU A 331 -20.75 13.58 -0.46
CA LEU A 331 -19.67 14.15 -1.26
C LEU A 331 -20.17 14.50 -2.66
N ILE A 332 -20.95 13.61 -3.28
CA ILE A 332 -21.47 13.86 -4.62
C ILE A 332 -22.43 15.05 -4.61
N GLU A 333 -23.34 15.10 -3.64
CA GLU A 333 -24.29 16.21 -3.52
C GLU A 333 -23.57 17.54 -3.31
N ASN A 334 -22.43 17.51 -2.61
CA ASN A 334 -21.64 18.71 -2.34
C ASN A 334 -20.68 19.06 -3.47
N GLY A 335 -20.68 18.31 -4.56
CA GLY A 335 -19.93 18.69 -5.75
C GLY A 335 -18.51 18.17 -5.84
N VAL A 336 -18.19 17.06 -5.14
CA VAL A 336 -16.85 16.50 -5.24
C VAL A 336 -16.56 16.10 -6.69
N ILE A 337 -15.34 16.35 -7.15
CA ILE A 337 -14.96 16.00 -8.53
C ILE A 337 -13.98 14.83 -8.58
N CYS A 338 -13.28 14.55 -7.47
CA CYS A 338 -12.25 13.52 -7.48
C CYS A 338 -12.12 12.89 -6.10
N VAL A 339 -12.01 11.56 -6.08
CA VAL A 339 -11.77 10.80 -4.86
C VAL A 339 -10.57 9.89 -5.11
N GLY A 340 -9.55 9.97 -4.25
CA GLY A 340 -8.36 9.13 -4.36
C GLY A 340 -8.07 8.41 -3.06
N GLU A 341 -7.99 7.08 -3.12
CA GLU A 341 -7.70 6.29 -1.93
C GLU A 341 -6.20 6.31 -1.65
N ILE A 342 -5.77 7.13 -0.72
CA ILE A 342 -4.36 7.11 -0.32
C ILE A 342 -4.13 6.04 0.76
N SER A 343 -5.14 5.79 1.59
CA SER A 343 -5.09 4.62 2.48
C SER A 343 -5.49 3.36 1.71
N ASN A 344 -5.16 2.20 2.27
CA ASN A 344 -5.56 0.94 1.66
C ASN A 344 -7.07 0.76 1.82
N MET A 345 -7.75 0.57 0.69
CA MET A 345 -9.19 0.28 0.66
C MET A 345 -10.01 1.25 1.52
N GLY A 346 -9.76 2.54 1.34
CA GLY A 346 -10.44 3.55 2.13
C GLY A 346 -11.93 3.65 1.89
N CYS A 347 -12.40 3.29 0.70
CA CYS A 347 -13.81 3.38 0.34
C CYS A 347 -14.45 1.99 0.34
N ARG A 348 -15.69 1.92 0.83
CA ARG A 348 -16.46 0.68 0.73
C ARG A 348 -16.89 0.45 -0.72
N PRO A 349 -17.11 -0.80 -1.14
CA PRO A 349 -17.51 -1.06 -2.53
C PRO A 349 -18.75 -0.30 -2.97
N GLU A 350 -19.73 -0.11 -2.10
CA GLU A 350 -20.93 0.64 -2.44
C GLU A 350 -20.63 2.10 -2.75
N ALA A 351 -19.66 2.68 -2.02
CA ALA A 351 -19.25 4.05 -2.29
C ALA A 351 -18.53 4.14 -3.64
N ILE A 352 -17.65 3.18 -3.92
CA ILE A 352 -16.95 3.15 -5.20
C ILE A 352 -17.93 3.08 -6.36
N ASP A 353 -18.94 2.21 -6.23
CA ASP A 353 -19.96 2.07 -7.28
C ASP A 353 -20.67 3.37 -7.54
N LEU A 354 -20.99 4.13 -6.47
CA LEU A 354 -21.67 5.42 -6.63
C LEU A 354 -20.76 6.43 -7.35
N PHE A 355 -19.47 6.47 -6.99
CA PHE A 355 -18.56 7.40 -7.66
C PHE A 355 -18.48 7.11 -9.15
N ILE A 356 -18.37 5.83 -9.50
CA ILE A 356 -18.28 5.43 -10.91
C ILE A 356 -19.59 5.75 -11.63
N LYS A 357 -20.72 5.43 -11.00
CA LYS A 357 -22.03 5.69 -11.60
C LYS A 357 -22.23 7.18 -11.90
N HIS A 358 -21.77 8.04 -11.00
CA HIS A 358 -21.93 9.48 -11.17
C HIS A 358 -20.77 10.14 -11.91
N ARG A 359 -19.87 9.33 -12.46
CA ARG A 359 -18.73 9.80 -13.26
C ARG A 359 -17.82 10.73 -12.49
N ILE A 360 -17.68 10.47 -11.18
CA ILE A 360 -16.68 11.15 -10.36
C ILE A 360 -15.33 10.44 -10.62
N MET A 361 -14.26 11.22 -10.78
CA MET A 361 -12.93 10.61 -10.92
C MET A 361 -12.61 9.85 -9.64
N TYR A 362 -12.36 8.55 -9.78
CA TYR A 362 -12.06 7.70 -8.63
C TYR A 362 -10.75 6.97 -8.86
N GLY A 363 -9.81 7.15 -7.94
CA GLY A 363 -8.52 6.47 -7.98
C GLY A 363 -8.44 5.37 -6.92
N PRO A 364 -8.21 4.13 -7.34
CA PRO A 364 -8.15 3.01 -6.37
C PRO A 364 -6.85 3.01 -5.59
N GLY A 365 -6.89 2.46 -4.38
CA GLY A 365 -5.73 2.45 -3.51
C GLY A 365 -4.50 1.82 -4.13
N LYS A 366 -4.67 0.71 -4.85
CA LYS A 366 -3.49 0.01 -5.39
C LYS A 366 -2.66 0.87 -6.36
N ALA A 367 -3.29 1.89 -6.95
CA ALA A 367 -2.55 2.83 -7.80
C ALA A 367 -2.19 4.09 -7.03
N VAL A 368 -3.18 4.68 -6.35
CA VAL A 368 -2.98 5.98 -5.71
C VAL A 368 -1.99 5.90 -4.55
N ASN A 369 -2.00 4.81 -3.79
CA ASN A 369 -1.10 4.72 -2.64
C ASN A 369 0.23 4.04 -2.95
N ALA A 370 0.56 3.86 -4.21
CA ALA A 370 1.77 3.16 -4.61
C ALA A 370 3.07 3.90 -4.23
N GLY A 371 2.97 5.15 -3.77
CA GLY A 371 4.17 5.92 -3.43
C GLY A 371 5.05 5.25 -2.39
N GLY A 372 4.45 4.57 -1.43
CA GLY A 372 5.23 3.88 -0.41
C GLY A 372 6.10 2.77 -1.00
N VAL A 373 5.49 1.89 -1.79
CA VAL A 373 6.26 0.79 -2.38
C VAL A 373 7.20 1.31 -3.47
N ALA A 374 6.83 2.38 -4.16
CA ALA A 374 7.73 2.99 -5.13
C ALA A 374 9.00 3.48 -4.45
N THR A 375 8.86 4.15 -3.32
CA THR A 375 10.04 4.64 -2.60
C THR A 375 10.85 3.48 -2.03
N SER A 376 10.19 2.40 -1.63
CA SER A 376 10.92 1.18 -1.26
C SER A 376 11.79 0.69 -2.42
N GLY A 377 11.25 0.70 -3.64
CA GLY A 377 12.03 0.34 -4.81
C GLY A 377 13.21 1.28 -5.04
N LEU A 378 12.99 2.58 -4.78
CA LEU A 378 14.09 3.55 -4.90
C LEU A 378 15.16 3.32 -3.83
N GLU A 379 14.74 2.88 -2.63
CA GLU A 379 15.72 2.51 -1.60
C GLU A 379 16.57 1.34 -2.09
N MET A 380 15.94 0.34 -2.70
CA MET A 380 16.68 -0.79 -3.26
C MET A 380 17.70 -0.34 -4.30
N THR A 381 17.30 0.60 -5.16
CA THR A 381 18.18 1.12 -6.19
C THR A 381 19.39 1.84 -5.58
N GLN A 382 19.13 2.72 -4.60
CA GLN A 382 20.20 3.44 -3.92
C GLN A 382 21.16 2.45 -3.25
N ASN A 383 20.62 1.41 -2.62
CA ASN A 383 21.44 0.40 -1.98
C ASN A 383 22.32 -0.34 -2.98
N ALA A 384 21.75 -0.70 -4.12
CA ALA A 384 22.48 -1.42 -5.15
C ALA A 384 23.62 -0.56 -5.75
N MET A 385 23.40 0.74 -5.81
CA MET A 385 24.39 1.68 -6.35
C MET A 385 25.39 2.14 -5.28
N HIS A 386 25.12 1.84 -4.02
CA HIS A 386 25.94 2.28 -2.89
C HIS A 386 26.01 3.80 -2.78
N ILE A 387 24.89 4.47 -3.04
CA ILE A 387 24.78 5.92 -2.90
C ILE A 387 23.50 6.28 -2.17
N SER A 388 23.42 7.55 -1.77
CA SER A 388 22.20 8.11 -1.20
C SER A 388 21.80 9.33 -2.01
N TRP A 389 20.57 9.33 -2.48
CA TRP A 389 20.03 10.47 -3.23
C TRP A 389 19.50 11.52 -2.27
N SER A 390 19.52 12.78 -2.72
CA SER A 390 18.89 13.86 -1.98
C SER A 390 17.38 13.68 -1.92
N ALA A 391 16.74 14.39 -1.00
CA ALA A 391 15.28 14.36 -0.93
C ALA A 391 14.65 14.84 -2.22
N GLU A 392 15.25 15.86 -2.86
CA GLU A 392 14.75 16.37 -4.13
C GLU A 392 14.81 15.32 -5.22
N GLU A 393 15.90 14.58 -5.29
CA GLU A 393 16.03 13.55 -6.34
C GLU A 393 15.05 12.41 -6.10
N VAL A 394 14.90 11.97 -4.85
CA VAL A 394 13.92 10.90 -4.55
C VAL A 394 12.51 11.37 -4.92
N ASP A 395 12.17 12.61 -4.55
CA ASP A 395 10.83 13.16 -4.84
C ASP A 395 10.58 13.26 -6.34
N GLN A 396 11.58 13.69 -7.11
CA GLN A 396 11.44 13.77 -8.56
C GLN A 396 11.19 12.39 -9.18
N ARG A 397 11.91 11.38 -8.69
CA ARG A 397 11.73 10.02 -9.19
C ARG A 397 10.37 9.48 -8.78
N LEU A 398 9.92 9.79 -7.56
CA LEU A 398 8.59 9.39 -7.12
C LEU A 398 7.52 10.02 -8.01
N HIS A 399 7.65 11.31 -8.31
CA HIS A 399 6.71 11.98 -9.20
C HIS A 399 6.62 11.28 -10.55
N GLN A 400 7.80 10.94 -11.12
CA GLN A 400 7.83 10.26 -12.42
C GLN A 400 7.17 8.89 -12.34
N ILE A 401 7.44 8.14 -11.27
CA ILE A 401 6.84 6.81 -11.11
C ILE A 401 5.32 6.93 -11.02
N MET A 402 4.82 7.89 -10.25
CA MET A 402 3.37 8.04 -10.12
C MET A 402 2.74 8.45 -11.45
N SER A 403 3.42 9.30 -12.24
CA SER A 403 2.95 9.63 -13.58
C SER A 403 2.92 8.39 -14.48
N ASP A 404 3.94 7.56 -14.37
CA ASP A 404 4.00 6.33 -15.17
C ASP A 404 2.89 5.36 -14.77
N ILE A 405 2.60 5.25 -13.47
CA ILE A 405 1.50 4.41 -13.01
C ILE A 405 0.18 4.92 -13.60
N HIS A 406 -0.03 6.22 -13.55
CA HIS A 406 -1.24 6.81 -14.13
C HIS A 406 -1.35 6.47 -15.61
N THR A 407 -0.26 6.64 -16.35
CA THR A 407 -0.23 6.32 -17.77
C THR A 407 -0.60 4.86 -18.03
N GLN A 408 -0.06 3.94 -17.21
CA GLN A 408 -0.38 2.52 -17.37
C GLN A 408 -1.85 2.24 -17.11
N CYS A 409 -2.43 2.89 -16.12
CA CYS A 409 -3.86 2.69 -15.81
C CYS A 409 -4.77 3.20 -16.93
N VAL A 410 -4.40 4.26 -17.57
CA VAL A 410 -5.19 4.86 -18.66
C VAL A 410 -4.98 4.09 -19.97
N LYS A 411 -3.80 3.61 -20.18
CA LYS A 411 -3.44 2.94 -21.43
C LYS A 411 -4.22 1.68 -21.68
N UNK A 412 -4.31 1.05 -20.81
CA UNK A 412 -5.08 -0.12 -20.98
C UNK A 412 -6.43 0.25 -21.49
N UNK A 413 -6.51 0.58 -22.35
CA UNK A 413 -7.61 1.07 -23.02
C UNK A 413 -8.94 0.66 -22.59
N UNK A 414 -8.83 -0.14 -22.07
CA UNK A 414 -9.95 -0.68 -21.47
C UNK A 414 -10.43 0.09 -20.31
N UNK A 415 -9.75 0.82 -20.03
CA UNK A 415 -10.05 1.63 -18.94
C UNK A 415 -10.88 2.83 -19.27
N THR A 416 -10.89 3.20 -20.51
CA THR A 416 -11.72 4.35 -20.93
C THR A 416 -13.02 3.84 -21.51
N GLU A 417 -14.11 4.32 -20.96
CA GLU A 417 -15.42 3.88 -21.40
C GLU A 417 -15.90 4.71 -22.60
N ALA A 418 -17.01 4.26 -23.22
CA ALA A 418 -17.50 4.87 -24.46
C ALA A 418 -17.79 6.36 -24.32
N ASP A 419 -18.17 6.81 -23.12
CA ASP A 419 -18.45 8.22 -22.87
C ASP A 419 -17.19 9.01 -22.45
N GLY A 420 -16.03 8.40 -22.50
CA GLY A 420 -14.78 9.06 -22.16
C GLY A 420 -14.38 8.97 -20.70
N TYR A 421 -15.21 8.35 -19.88
CA TYR A 421 -14.88 8.19 -18.47
C TYR A 421 -13.74 7.18 -18.29
N ILE A 422 -12.77 7.50 -17.46
CA ILE A 422 -11.66 6.60 -17.20
C ILE A 422 -11.95 5.82 -15.93
N ASN A 423 -12.07 4.50 -16.08
CA ASN A 423 -12.27 3.61 -14.93
C ASN A 423 -10.89 3.17 -14.43
N TYR A 424 -10.35 3.91 -13.47
CA TYR A 424 -9.00 3.66 -12.97
C TYR A 424 -8.88 2.32 -12.24
N MET A 425 -9.96 1.87 -11.60
CA MET A 425 -9.91 0.59 -10.91
C MET A 425 -9.72 -0.54 -11.91
N LYS A 426 -10.50 -0.52 -12.99
CA LYS A 426 -10.36 -1.50 -14.07
C LYS A 426 -8.98 -1.38 -14.72
N GLY A 427 -8.56 -0.15 -14.99
CA GLY A 427 -7.26 0.09 -15.60
C GLY A 427 -6.11 -0.44 -14.78
N ALA A 428 -6.14 -0.20 -13.48
CA ALA A 428 -5.07 -0.67 -12.60
C ALA A 428 -5.02 -2.20 -12.54
N ASN A 429 -6.20 -2.84 -12.44
CA ASN A 429 -6.24 -4.30 -12.37
C ASN A 429 -5.69 -4.92 -13.66
N ILE A 430 -6.12 -4.39 -14.80
CA ILE A 430 -5.69 -4.93 -16.09
C ILE A 430 -4.20 -4.68 -16.32
N ALA A 431 -3.72 -3.47 -16.03
CA ALA A 431 -2.32 -3.15 -16.26
C ALA A 431 -1.39 -4.02 -15.43
N GLY A 432 -1.71 -4.18 -14.16
CA GLY A 432 -0.89 -5.02 -13.29
C GLY A 432 -0.88 -6.48 -13.74
N PHE A 433 -2.06 -7.02 -14.06
CA PHE A 433 -2.15 -8.38 -14.52
C PHE A 433 -1.38 -8.59 -15.83
N MET A 434 -1.57 -7.70 -16.79
CA MET A 434 -0.95 -7.90 -18.11
C MET A 434 0.57 -7.87 -18.04
N LYS A 435 1.13 -7.02 -17.19
CA LYS A 435 2.58 -6.98 -17.07
C LYS A 435 3.13 -8.31 -16.53
N VAL A 436 2.49 -8.84 -15.48
CA VAL A 436 2.92 -10.12 -14.91
C VAL A 436 2.71 -11.24 -15.92
N ALA A 437 1.54 -11.25 -16.59
CA ALA A 437 1.23 -12.29 -17.55
C ALA A 437 2.24 -12.33 -18.70
N LYS A 438 2.57 -11.17 -19.25
CA LYS A 438 3.53 -11.11 -20.35
C LYS A 438 4.90 -11.59 -19.93
N ALA A 439 5.32 -11.21 -18.72
CA ALA A 439 6.61 -11.67 -18.21
C ALA A 439 6.63 -13.19 -18.04
N MET A 440 5.55 -13.75 -17.47
CA MET A 440 5.46 -15.18 -17.28
C MET A 440 5.48 -15.92 -18.63
N MET A 441 4.75 -15.39 -19.61
CA MET A 441 4.72 -16.02 -20.93
C MET A 441 6.10 -16.01 -21.59
N ALA A 442 6.80 -14.86 -21.47
CA ALA A 442 8.11 -14.71 -22.10
C ALA A 442 9.18 -15.61 -21.49
N GLN A 443 9.04 -15.91 -20.20
CA GLN A 443 10.04 -16.71 -19.47
C GLN A 443 9.80 -18.22 -19.60
N GLY A 444 8.69 -18.63 -20.19
CA GLY A 444 8.41 -20.03 -20.39
C GLY A 444 7.76 -20.69 -19.19
N VAL A 445 7.69 -22.00 -19.23
CA VAL A 445 7.05 -22.79 -18.17
C VAL A 445 8.15 -23.29 -17.26
N ILE A 446 8.27 -22.67 -16.10
CA ILE A 446 9.34 -22.95 -15.14
C ILE A 446 8.76 -23.16 -13.75
#